data_34da4dce16dd09481d87cb0ddf74876d
#
_entry.id   34da4dce16dd09481d87cb0ddf74876d
#
_cell.length_a   1.000
_cell.length_b   1.000
_cell.length_c   1.000
_cell.angle_alpha   90.00
_cell.angle_beta   90.00
_cell.angle_gamma   90.00
#
_symmetry.space_group_name_H-M   'P 1'
#
loop_
_entity.id
_entity.type
_entity.pdbx_description
1 polymer ?
#
loop_
_entity_poly.entity_id
_entity_poly.type
_entity_poly.pdbx_seq_one_letter_code
_entity_poly.pdbx_strand_id
1 'polypeptide(L)'
;MSDTIKGAIIGALITTIGSILIFFLGNFSTQATLEKNTVETLSEYFESVDKDMSYKQALQTAYEDYKNVKDENSKMQEQLNVAQDSANIEKRNKEVIETVNSFVADGNYEKALSILNDVDKKTPEMEVLLVDVTGKYETQIIDKINNLQSEEKYDEAIEMVDSALKTLPRSNELISKKEKIIAEKPQSFMDVCEPYETSYNYKKFVNGETFQMSGQDRTNGFTIMGYNNQALSNLNGKYRELSFDVGHIDGAEMLDATLSIYLDGEFYKSYDIFYQVALLSHFMK
;
A
#
# COMPACT_ATOMS: atom_id res chain seq x y z
N MET A 1 7.52 -40.00 -29.78
CA MET A 1 6.17 -40.51 -29.43
C MET A 1 5.72 -39.71 -28.20
N SER A 2 4.56 -39.06 -28.22
CA SER A 2 4.14 -38.23 -27.09
C SER A 2 3.85 -39.09 -25.86
N ASP A 3 4.13 -38.60 -24.66
CA ASP A 3 3.98 -39.35 -23.41
C ASP A 3 2.52 -39.78 -23.14
N THR A 4 1.56 -39.06 -23.71
CA THR A 4 0.15 -39.44 -23.75
C THR A 4 -0.10 -40.77 -24.51
N ILE A 5 0.67 -41.01 -25.59
CA ILE A 5 0.56 -42.22 -26.37
C ILE A 5 1.19 -43.42 -25.63
N LYS A 6 2.30 -43.21 -24.91
CA LYS A 6 2.91 -44.25 -24.07
C LYS A 6 1.99 -44.68 -22.92
N GLY A 7 1.36 -43.69 -22.23
CA GLY A 7 0.39 -43.96 -21.15
C GLY A 7 -0.86 -44.71 -21.63
N ALA A 8 -1.36 -44.40 -22.83
CA ALA A 8 -2.50 -45.07 -23.41
C ALA A 8 -2.15 -46.51 -23.84
N ILE A 9 -0.92 -46.74 -24.35
CA ILE A 9 -0.45 -48.08 -24.73
C ILE A 9 -0.28 -48.96 -23.49
N ILE A 10 0.28 -48.45 -22.43
CA ILE A 10 0.46 -49.16 -21.15
C ILE A 10 -0.91 -49.50 -20.51
N GLY A 11 -1.85 -48.55 -20.51
CA GLY A 11 -3.23 -48.81 -20.04
C GLY A 11 -3.97 -49.85 -20.84
N ALA A 12 -3.80 -49.88 -22.18
CA ALA A 12 -4.36 -50.87 -23.04
C ALA A 12 -3.73 -52.27 -22.85
N LEU A 13 -2.41 -52.33 -22.61
CA LEU A 13 -1.70 -53.55 -22.28
C LEU A 13 -2.20 -54.18 -20.96
N ILE A 14 -2.44 -53.41 -19.94
CA ILE A 14 -2.94 -53.86 -18.63
C ILE A 14 -4.34 -54.47 -18.76
N THR A 15 -5.23 -53.80 -19.49
CA THR A 15 -6.60 -54.33 -19.75
C THR A 15 -6.55 -55.56 -20.61
N THR A 16 -5.64 -55.65 -21.56
CA THR A 16 -5.50 -56.78 -22.44
C THR A 16 -4.95 -58.01 -21.70
N ILE A 17 -3.94 -57.86 -20.85
CA ILE A 17 -3.40 -58.94 -20.01
C ILE A 17 -4.46 -59.46 -19.04
N GLY A 18 -5.23 -58.61 -18.39
CA GLY A 18 -6.34 -58.98 -17.52
C GLY A 18 -7.42 -59.75 -18.29
N SER A 19 -7.74 -59.34 -19.50
CA SER A 19 -8.75 -60.01 -20.36
C SER A 19 -8.24 -61.36 -20.91
N ILE A 20 -6.95 -61.46 -21.24
CA ILE A 20 -6.31 -62.67 -21.68
C ILE A 20 -6.32 -63.71 -20.55
N LEU A 21 -5.99 -63.34 -19.33
CA LEU A 21 -6.03 -64.23 -18.17
C LEU A 21 -7.44 -64.77 -17.91
N ILE A 22 -8.50 -63.96 -18.06
CA ILE A 22 -9.88 -64.36 -17.90
C ILE A 22 -10.37 -65.24 -19.04
N PHE A 23 -9.96 -64.99 -20.29
CA PHE A 23 -10.31 -65.76 -21.46
C PHE A 23 -9.70 -67.14 -21.43
N PHE A 24 -8.45 -67.30 -20.99
CA PHE A 24 -7.75 -68.56 -20.89
C PHE A 24 -8.23 -69.43 -19.71
N LEU A 25 -8.76 -68.90 -18.65
CA LEU A 25 -9.38 -69.66 -17.57
C LEU A 25 -10.70 -70.29 -17.94
N GLY A 26 -11.29 -69.92 -19.10
CA GLY A 26 -12.59 -70.46 -19.61
C GLY A 26 -12.52 -71.56 -20.68
N ASN A 27 -11.35 -71.76 -21.33
CA ASN A 27 -11.23 -72.74 -22.46
C ASN A 27 -10.12 -73.77 -22.20
N PHE A 28 -10.45 -74.95 -21.68
CA PHE A 28 -9.52 -76.00 -21.30
C PHE A 28 -9.02 -76.84 -22.47
N SER A 29 -7.79 -76.61 -22.86
CA SER A 29 -6.85 -77.68 -23.36
C SER A 29 -5.81 -77.91 -22.27
N THR A 30 -5.20 -79.09 -22.18
CA THR A 30 -4.35 -79.57 -21.07
C THR A 30 -3.52 -78.46 -20.36
N GLN A 31 -3.45 -78.48 -19.04
CA GLN A 31 -2.76 -77.51 -18.22
C GLN A 31 -1.35 -77.13 -18.70
N ALA A 32 -0.58 -78.14 -19.22
CA ALA A 32 0.76 -77.89 -19.74
C ALA A 32 0.79 -77.01 -21.01
N THR A 33 -0.22 -77.07 -21.86
CA THR A 33 -0.31 -76.30 -23.08
C THR A 33 -0.69 -74.85 -22.74
N LEU A 34 -1.53 -74.68 -21.73
CA LEU A 34 -1.94 -73.34 -21.23
C LEU A 34 -0.74 -72.64 -20.62
N GLU A 35 0.03 -73.31 -19.78
CA GLU A 35 1.21 -72.72 -19.12
C GLU A 35 2.26 -72.31 -20.17
N LYS A 36 2.55 -73.15 -21.17
CA LYS A 36 3.48 -72.80 -22.24
C LYS A 36 3.03 -71.57 -23.06
N ASN A 37 1.78 -71.56 -23.51
CA ASN A 37 1.24 -70.45 -24.29
C ASN A 37 1.24 -69.10 -23.47
N THR A 38 1.02 -69.20 -22.20
CA THR A 38 1.09 -67.98 -21.30
C THR A 38 2.52 -67.45 -21.20
N VAL A 39 3.54 -68.33 -21.08
CA VAL A 39 4.94 -67.90 -21.04
C VAL A 39 5.36 -67.30 -22.38
N GLU A 40 4.98 -67.89 -23.50
CA GLU A 40 5.24 -67.31 -24.82
C GLU A 40 4.60 -65.93 -24.97
N THR A 41 3.34 -65.78 -24.59
CA THR A 41 2.65 -64.50 -24.62
C THR A 41 3.33 -63.45 -23.72
N LEU A 42 3.69 -63.82 -22.50
CA LEU A 42 4.38 -62.90 -21.61
C LEU A 42 5.75 -62.47 -22.17
N SER A 43 6.49 -63.34 -22.80
CA SER A 43 7.78 -63.03 -23.42
C SER A 43 7.68 -62.11 -24.64
N GLU A 44 6.52 -61.98 -25.25
CA GLU A 44 6.28 -61.01 -26.33
C GLU A 44 6.08 -59.59 -25.79
N TYR A 45 5.56 -59.46 -24.58
CA TYR A 45 5.23 -58.16 -23.97
C TYR A 45 6.24 -57.67 -22.91
N PHE A 46 6.97 -58.56 -22.26
CA PHE A 46 7.95 -58.30 -21.24
C PHE A 46 9.32 -58.80 -21.63
N GLU A 47 10.26 -57.92 -21.93
CA GLU A 47 11.62 -58.30 -22.41
C GLU A 47 12.40 -59.15 -21.41
N SER A 48 12.07 -59.04 -20.12
CA SER A 48 12.69 -59.80 -19.02
C SER A 48 12.17 -61.24 -18.90
N VAL A 49 11.07 -61.58 -19.58
CA VAL A 49 10.50 -62.97 -19.60
C VAL A 49 11.06 -63.75 -20.73
N ASP A 50 11.83 -64.78 -20.40
CA ASP A 50 12.35 -65.76 -21.34
C ASP A 50 11.33 -66.89 -21.60
N LYS A 51 11.25 -67.37 -22.85
CA LYS A 51 10.38 -68.51 -23.30
C LYS A 51 10.68 -69.83 -22.59
N ASP A 52 11.91 -69.96 -22.07
CA ASP A 52 12.37 -71.19 -21.37
C ASP A 52 12.10 -71.09 -19.82
N MET A 53 11.52 -69.98 -19.32
CA MET A 53 11.13 -69.87 -17.92
C MET A 53 9.98 -70.80 -17.57
N SER A 54 9.98 -71.31 -16.35
CA SER A 54 8.77 -71.92 -15.81
C SER A 54 7.62 -70.96 -15.74
N TYR A 55 6.39 -71.43 -15.91
CA TYR A 55 5.18 -70.56 -15.82
C TYR A 55 5.15 -69.64 -14.58
N LYS A 56 5.53 -70.21 -13.41
CA LYS A 56 5.58 -69.45 -12.16
C LYS A 56 6.63 -68.35 -12.20
N GLN A 57 7.81 -68.62 -12.75
CA GLN A 57 8.88 -67.61 -12.86
C GLN A 57 8.48 -66.56 -13.88
N ALA A 58 7.93 -66.90 -15.04
CA ALA A 58 7.48 -65.94 -16.03
C ALA A 58 6.41 -64.98 -15.48
N LEU A 59 5.43 -65.49 -14.75
CA LEU A 59 4.42 -64.67 -14.08
C LEU A 59 5.01 -63.72 -13.03
N GLN A 60 5.95 -64.18 -12.22
CA GLN A 60 6.58 -63.40 -11.20
C GLN A 60 7.43 -62.28 -11.82
N THR A 61 8.24 -62.59 -12.83
CA THR A 61 9.05 -61.60 -13.55
C THR A 61 8.18 -60.54 -14.23
N ALA A 62 7.14 -60.97 -14.95
CA ALA A 62 6.19 -60.04 -15.57
C ALA A 62 5.46 -59.16 -14.54
N TYR A 63 5.13 -59.68 -13.37
CA TYR A 63 4.52 -58.91 -12.29
C TYR A 63 5.49 -57.86 -11.69
N GLU A 64 6.75 -58.23 -11.49
CA GLU A 64 7.79 -57.32 -11.00
C GLU A 64 8.05 -56.20 -12.02
N ASP A 65 8.15 -56.49 -13.29
CA ASP A 65 8.28 -55.49 -14.36
C ASP A 65 7.06 -54.54 -14.41
N TYR A 66 5.87 -55.13 -14.38
CA TYR A 66 4.64 -54.32 -14.32
C TYR A 66 4.64 -53.39 -13.11
N LYS A 67 5.03 -53.88 -11.93
CA LYS A 67 5.10 -53.09 -10.72
C LYS A 67 6.12 -51.96 -10.86
N ASN A 68 7.31 -52.24 -11.38
CA ASN A 68 8.35 -51.25 -11.62
C ASN A 68 7.87 -50.12 -12.58
N VAL A 69 7.28 -50.52 -13.72
CA VAL A 69 6.72 -49.58 -14.70
C VAL A 69 5.60 -48.74 -14.10
N LYS A 70 4.75 -49.32 -13.26
CA LYS A 70 3.67 -48.62 -12.55
C LYS A 70 4.23 -47.59 -11.57
N ASP A 71 5.25 -47.96 -10.78
CA ASP A 71 5.88 -47.06 -9.82
C ASP A 71 6.63 -45.92 -10.49
N GLU A 72 7.32 -46.20 -11.62
CA GLU A 72 7.96 -45.16 -12.45
C GLU A 72 6.95 -44.19 -13.06
N ASN A 73 5.84 -44.71 -13.59
CA ASN A 73 4.77 -43.88 -14.13
C ASN A 73 4.16 -42.96 -13.05
N SER A 74 3.96 -43.50 -11.83
CA SER A 74 3.45 -42.70 -10.72
C SER A 74 4.41 -41.54 -10.34
N LYS A 75 5.72 -41.83 -10.27
CA LYS A 75 6.76 -40.83 -10.04
C LYS A 75 6.82 -39.77 -11.16
N MET A 76 6.74 -40.21 -12.40
CA MET A 76 6.75 -39.31 -13.56
C MET A 76 5.52 -38.41 -13.60
N GLN A 77 4.34 -38.92 -13.22
CA GLN A 77 3.12 -38.14 -13.12
C GLN A 77 3.22 -37.08 -12.02
N GLU A 78 3.80 -37.42 -10.87
CA GLU A 78 4.05 -36.46 -9.77
C GLU A 78 5.02 -35.37 -10.22
N GLN A 79 6.13 -35.73 -10.88
CA GLN A 79 7.08 -34.75 -11.43
C GLN A 79 6.44 -33.82 -12.46
N LEU A 80 5.57 -34.36 -13.33
CA LEU A 80 4.84 -33.58 -14.32
C LEU A 80 3.92 -32.57 -13.66
N ASN A 81 3.19 -32.97 -12.63
CA ASN A 81 2.30 -32.09 -11.88
C ASN A 81 3.10 -30.94 -11.22
N VAL A 82 4.21 -31.26 -10.54
CA VAL A 82 5.11 -30.25 -9.93
C VAL A 82 5.66 -29.28 -10.97
N ALA A 83 6.08 -29.78 -12.14
CA ALA A 83 6.59 -28.93 -13.21
C ALA A 83 5.50 -28.00 -13.78
N GLN A 84 4.28 -28.52 -13.98
CA GLN A 84 3.14 -27.72 -14.43
C GLN A 84 2.76 -26.62 -13.41
N ASP A 85 2.72 -26.95 -12.13
CA ASP A 85 2.44 -25.98 -11.06
C ASP A 85 3.50 -24.88 -11.01
N SER A 86 4.79 -25.26 -11.14
CA SER A 86 5.90 -24.31 -11.19
C SER A 86 5.79 -23.36 -12.38
N ALA A 87 5.48 -23.88 -13.58
CA ALA A 87 5.29 -23.07 -14.78
C ALA A 87 4.11 -22.10 -14.66
N ASN A 88 3.02 -22.56 -14.03
CA ASN A 88 1.84 -21.71 -13.77
C ASN A 88 2.15 -20.58 -12.79
N ILE A 89 2.95 -20.87 -11.74
CA ILE A 89 3.40 -19.85 -10.79
C ILE A 89 4.30 -18.82 -11.49
N GLU A 90 5.26 -19.26 -12.28
CA GLU A 90 6.16 -18.37 -13.02
C GLU A 90 5.38 -17.46 -13.99
N LYS A 91 4.44 -18.01 -14.74
CA LYS A 91 3.56 -17.24 -15.63
C LYS A 91 2.78 -16.18 -14.86
N ARG A 92 2.16 -16.54 -13.73
CA ARG A 92 1.42 -15.61 -12.88
C ARG A 92 2.32 -14.49 -12.34
N ASN A 93 3.52 -14.83 -11.88
CA ASN A 93 4.47 -13.84 -11.38
C ASN A 93 4.86 -12.83 -12.48
N LYS A 94 5.07 -13.30 -13.70
CA LYS A 94 5.36 -12.44 -14.85
C LYS A 94 4.19 -11.49 -15.17
N GLU A 95 2.97 -12.00 -15.18
CA GLU A 95 1.76 -11.20 -15.40
C GLU A 95 1.59 -10.10 -14.33
N VAL A 96 1.90 -10.42 -13.07
CA VAL A 96 1.90 -9.42 -11.97
C VAL A 96 2.94 -8.34 -12.23
N ILE A 97 4.18 -8.68 -12.55
CA ILE A 97 5.25 -7.71 -12.83
C ILE A 97 4.90 -6.81 -14.02
N GLU A 98 4.37 -7.38 -15.10
CA GLU A 98 3.93 -6.61 -16.28
C GLU A 98 2.81 -5.63 -15.92
N THR A 99 1.85 -6.07 -15.11
CA THR A 99 0.74 -5.22 -14.64
C THR A 99 1.25 -4.08 -13.75
N VAL A 100 2.13 -4.38 -12.81
CA VAL A 100 2.76 -3.37 -11.95
C VAL A 100 3.53 -2.34 -12.77
N ASN A 101 4.35 -2.79 -13.72
CA ASN A 101 5.13 -1.92 -14.59
C ASN A 101 4.23 -1.00 -15.44
N SER A 102 3.07 -1.48 -15.88
CA SER A 102 2.09 -0.63 -16.56
C SER A 102 1.59 0.49 -15.65
N PHE A 103 1.21 0.19 -14.41
CA PHE A 103 0.79 1.23 -13.46
C PHE A 103 1.92 2.20 -13.09
N VAL A 104 3.16 1.70 -13.02
CA VAL A 104 4.35 2.56 -12.80
C VAL A 104 4.56 3.50 -13.97
N ALA A 105 4.41 3.03 -15.22
CA ALA A 105 4.52 3.86 -16.41
C ALA A 105 3.45 4.95 -16.47
N ASP A 106 2.24 4.65 -15.97
CA ASP A 106 1.13 5.59 -15.87
C ASP A 106 1.24 6.54 -14.66
N GLY A 107 2.29 6.42 -13.83
CA GLY A 107 2.47 7.19 -12.59
C GLY A 107 1.49 6.82 -11.47
N ASN A 108 0.79 5.71 -11.59
CA ASN A 108 -0.18 5.21 -10.60
C ASN A 108 0.49 4.28 -9.60
N TYR A 109 1.40 4.85 -8.82
CA TYR A 109 2.23 4.09 -7.87
C TYR A 109 1.42 3.46 -6.74
N GLU A 110 0.31 4.07 -6.33
CA GLU A 110 -0.56 3.53 -5.28
C GLU A 110 -1.15 2.18 -5.68
N LYS A 111 -1.69 2.07 -6.91
CA LYS A 111 -2.18 0.80 -7.44
C LYS A 111 -1.07 -0.24 -7.63
N ALA A 112 0.09 0.20 -8.10
CA ALA A 112 1.26 -0.66 -8.25
C ALA A 112 1.66 -1.27 -6.90
N LEU A 113 1.70 -0.47 -5.83
CA LEU A 113 1.98 -0.91 -4.45
C LEU A 113 0.91 -1.87 -3.92
N SER A 114 -0.38 -1.57 -4.15
CA SER A 114 -1.47 -2.45 -3.74
C SER A 114 -1.30 -3.85 -4.33
N ILE A 115 -1.05 -3.95 -5.65
CA ILE A 115 -0.86 -5.24 -6.33
C ILE A 115 0.35 -5.99 -5.78
N LEU A 116 1.49 -5.30 -5.58
CA LEU A 116 2.69 -5.93 -5.02
C LEU A 116 2.47 -6.40 -3.59
N ASN A 117 1.73 -5.65 -2.78
CA ASN A 117 1.46 -6.03 -1.39
C ASN A 117 0.52 -7.23 -1.28
N ASP A 118 -0.39 -7.42 -2.23
CA ASP A 118 -1.34 -8.55 -2.28
C ASP A 118 -0.67 -9.89 -2.66
N VAL A 119 0.59 -9.87 -3.11
CA VAL A 119 1.33 -11.10 -3.40
C VAL A 119 1.90 -11.72 -2.13
N ASP A 120 1.41 -12.91 -1.75
CA ASP A 120 1.85 -13.62 -0.52
C ASP A 120 3.34 -13.98 -0.54
N LYS A 121 3.81 -14.51 -1.67
CA LYS A 121 5.22 -14.92 -1.87
C LYS A 121 5.83 -14.13 -3.01
N LYS A 122 6.52 -13.05 -2.66
CA LYS A 122 7.19 -12.19 -3.62
C LYS A 122 8.47 -12.85 -4.13
N THR A 123 8.71 -12.71 -5.42
CA THR A 123 10.01 -13.04 -6.00
C THR A 123 11.04 -11.94 -5.66
N PRO A 124 12.35 -12.22 -5.74
CA PRO A 124 13.38 -11.19 -5.55
C PRO A 124 13.19 -9.97 -6.47
N GLU A 125 12.71 -10.19 -7.71
CA GLU A 125 12.39 -9.12 -8.65
C GLU A 125 11.23 -8.26 -8.17
N MET A 126 10.16 -8.86 -7.62
CA MET A 126 9.04 -8.14 -7.03
C MET A 126 9.45 -7.35 -5.78
N GLU A 127 10.37 -7.86 -4.97
CA GLU A 127 10.88 -7.13 -3.81
C GLU A 127 11.68 -5.89 -4.22
N VAL A 128 12.52 -6.00 -5.24
CA VAL A 128 13.25 -4.84 -5.81
C VAL A 128 12.27 -3.82 -6.38
N LEU A 129 11.26 -4.28 -7.13
CA LEU A 129 10.23 -3.42 -7.70
C LEU A 129 9.39 -2.74 -6.61
N LEU A 130 9.08 -3.44 -5.52
CA LEU A 130 8.37 -2.86 -4.38
C LEU A 130 9.14 -1.69 -3.75
N VAL A 131 10.45 -1.83 -3.57
CA VAL A 131 11.31 -0.75 -3.04
C VAL A 131 11.32 0.44 -4.00
N ASP A 132 11.51 0.22 -5.29
CA ASP A 132 11.53 1.28 -6.32
C ASP A 132 10.19 2.03 -6.38
N VAL A 133 9.08 1.30 -6.43
CA VAL A 133 7.73 1.89 -6.49
C VAL A 133 7.39 2.64 -5.21
N THR A 134 7.81 2.13 -4.05
CA THR A 134 7.64 2.81 -2.76
C THR A 134 8.33 4.18 -2.78
N GLY A 135 9.59 4.26 -3.21
CA GLY A 135 10.32 5.53 -3.29
C GLY A 135 9.68 6.51 -4.29
N LYS A 136 9.23 6.03 -5.44
CA LYS A 136 8.52 6.86 -6.43
C LYS A 136 7.20 7.41 -5.91
N TYR A 137 6.41 6.58 -5.21
CA TYR A 137 5.17 7.01 -4.58
C TYR A 137 5.42 8.07 -3.52
N GLU A 138 6.37 7.82 -2.62
CA GLU A 138 6.76 8.75 -1.56
C GLU A 138 7.18 10.11 -2.12
N THR A 139 8.04 10.12 -3.15
CA THR A 139 8.47 11.33 -3.84
C THR A 139 7.26 12.07 -4.45
N GLN A 140 6.38 11.37 -5.17
CA GLN A 140 5.20 11.97 -5.78
C GLN A 140 4.27 12.64 -4.74
N ILE A 141 4.10 11.99 -3.60
CA ILE A 141 3.26 12.52 -2.50
C ILE A 141 3.92 13.75 -1.88
N ILE A 142 5.22 13.71 -1.62
CA ILE A 142 5.96 14.85 -1.06
C ILE A 142 5.88 16.06 -1.98
N ASP A 143 6.01 15.87 -3.29
CA ASP A 143 5.89 16.96 -4.26
C ASP A 143 4.48 17.60 -4.23
N LYS A 144 3.43 16.78 -4.16
CA LYS A 144 2.06 17.29 -4.03
C LYS A 144 1.86 18.06 -2.71
N ILE A 145 2.40 17.55 -1.61
CA ILE A 145 2.36 18.20 -0.29
C ILE A 145 3.08 19.53 -0.34
N ASN A 146 4.26 19.60 -0.96
CA ASN A 146 5.02 20.84 -1.10
C ASN A 146 4.23 21.91 -1.89
N ASN A 147 3.52 21.50 -2.93
CA ASN A 147 2.64 22.40 -3.68
C ASN A 147 1.51 22.93 -2.81
N LEU A 148 0.83 22.07 -2.04
CA LEU A 148 -0.22 22.49 -1.11
C LEU A 148 0.30 23.46 -0.04
N GLN A 149 1.50 23.21 0.51
CA GLN A 149 2.14 24.14 1.45
C GLN A 149 2.46 25.50 0.82
N SER A 150 2.92 25.50 -0.44
CA SER A 150 3.19 26.76 -1.17
C SER A 150 1.92 27.57 -1.43
N GLU A 151 0.76 26.91 -1.48
CA GLU A 151 -0.57 27.51 -1.59
C GLU A 151 -1.20 27.80 -0.22
N GLU A 152 -0.46 27.63 0.89
CA GLU A 152 -0.91 27.79 2.29
C GLU A 152 -2.08 26.84 2.67
N LYS A 153 -2.30 25.76 1.92
CA LYS A 153 -3.34 24.74 2.14
C LYS A 153 -2.88 23.67 3.13
N TYR A 154 -2.57 24.07 4.36
CA TYR A 154 -1.97 23.19 5.37
C TYR A 154 -2.87 22.00 5.75
N ASP A 155 -4.18 22.21 5.84
CA ASP A 155 -5.11 21.13 6.22
C ASP A 155 -5.21 20.08 5.13
N GLU A 156 -5.30 20.48 3.86
CA GLU A 156 -5.29 19.56 2.72
C GLU A 156 -3.95 18.82 2.63
N ALA A 157 -2.83 19.48 2.95
CA ALA A 157 -1.52 18.86 3.01
C ALA A 157 -1.45 17.77 4.10
N ILE A 158 -2.00 18.02 5.30
CA ILE A 158 -2.07 17.05 6.40
C ILE A 158 -2.94 15.86 6.00
N GLU A 159 -4.13 16.08 5.43
CA GLU A 159 -5.02 15.01 4.94
C GLU A 159 -4.34 14.15 3.88
N MET A 160 -3.56 14.76 2.99
CA MET A 160 -2.79 14.03 1.97
C MET A 160 -1.73 13.14 2.61
N VAL A 161 -0.98 13.63 3.61
CA VAL A 161 -0.02 12.81 4.36
C VAL A 161 -0.74 11.65 5.05
N ASP A 162 -1.87 11.91 5.71
CA ASP A 162 -2.63 10.87 6.41
C ASP A 162 -3.18 9.80 5.47
N SER A 163 -3.58 10.19 4.26
CA SER A 163 -3.97 9.24 3.22
C SER A 163 -2.78 8.38 2.76
N ALA A 164 -1.62 9.00 2.51
CA ALA A 164 -0.43 8.29 2.08
C ALA A 164 0.11 7.33 3.16
N LEU A 165 -0.01 7.70 4.44
CA LEU A 165 0.37 6.84 5.56
C LEU A 165 -0.50 5.59 5.72
N LYS A 166 -1.70 5.53 5.11
CA LYS A 166 -2.48 4.29 5.03
C LYS A 166 -1.80 3.26 4.12
N THR A 167 -1.16 3.74 3.05
CA THR A 167 -0.41 2.90 2.10
C THR A 167 1.01 2.62 2.60
N LEU A 168 1.67 3.62 3.21
CA LEU A 168 3.03 3.56 3.74
C LEU A 168 3.09 3.87 5.25
N PRO A 169 2.55 3.01 6.13
CA PRO A 169 2.39 3.33 7.56
C PRO A 169 3.71 3.50 8.33
N ARG A 170 4.84 3.09 7.75
CA ARG A 170 6.18 3.16 8.37
C ARG A 170 7.10 4.16 7.67
N SER A 171 6.59 5.02 6.80
CA SER A 171 7.41 6.05 6.18
C SER A 171 7.78 7.13 7.21
N ASN A 172 9.04 7.12 7.63
CA ASN A 172 9.58 8.15 8.52
C ASN A 172 9.58 9.53 7.85
N GLU A 173 9.73 9.57 6.54
CA GLU A 173 9.75 10.81 5.76
C GLU A 173 8.38 11.49 5.79
N LEU A 174 7.29 10.74 5.53
CA LEU A 174 5.93 11.26 5.61
C LEU A 174 5.54 11.67 7.04
N ILE A 175 5.93 10.88 8.05
CA ILE A 175 5.69 11.21 9.46
C ILE A 175 6.38 12.53 9.82
N SER A 176 7.67 12.66 9.50
CA SER A 176 8.44 13.89 9.76
C SER A 176 7.87 15.09 8.97
N LYS A 177 7.40 14.85 7.74
CA LYS A 177 6.76 15.89 6.92
C LYS A 177 5.49 16.39 7.57
N LYS A 178 4.64 15.50 8.10
CA LYS A 178 3.42 15.86 8.83
C LYS A 178 3.73 16.74 10.03
N GLU A 179 4.72 16.36 10.84
CA GLU A 179 5.13 17.13 12.02
C GLU A 179 5.57 18.56 11.65
N LYS A 180 6.34 18.69 10.56
CA LYS A 180 6.75 20.01 10.06
C LYS A 180 5.56 20.85 9.59
N ILE A 181 4.61 20.26 8.85
CA ILE A 181 3.41 20.97 8.39
C ILE A 181 2.60 21.49 9.58
N ILE A 182 2.40 20.65 10.60
CA ILE A 182 1.67 21.02 11.81
C ILE A 182 2.39 22.17 12.55
N ALA A 183 3.73 22.12 12.60
CA ALA A 183 4.53 23.18 13.24
C ALA A 183 4.55 24.51 12.45
N GLU A 184 4.39 24.44 11.13
CA GLU A 184 4.39 25.61 10.24
C GLU A 184 2.97 26.19 10.04
N LYS A 185 1.93 25.40 10.30
CA LYS A 185 0.54 25.82 10.11
C LYS A 185 0.23 27.04 10.98
N PRO A 186 -0.23 28.17 10.39
CA PRO A 186 -0.69 29.32 11.15
C PRO A 186 -1.81 28.95 12.12
N GLN A 187 -1.72 29.43 13.33
CA GLN A 187 -2.73 29.25 14.38
C GLN A 187 -3.38 30.59 14.71
N SER A 188 -4.67 30.57 14.98
CA SER A 188 -5.35 31.78 15.45
C SER A 188 -4.75 32.22 16.78
N PHE A 189 -4.20 33.44 16.82
CA PHE A 189 -3.68 34.04 18.05
C PHE A 189 -4.70 33.95 19.19
N MET A 190 -5.97 34.20 18.89
CA MET A 190 -7.05 34.18 19.86
C MET A 190 -7.34 32.82 20.48
N ASP A 191 -6.97 31.74 19.79
CA ASP A 191 -7.18 30.36 20.26
C ASP A 191 -6.00 29.85 21.08
N VAL A 192 -4.79 30.31 20.78
CA VAL A 192 -3.55 29.76 21.37
C VAL A 192 -2.88 30.67 22.39
N CYS A 193 -3.23 31.97 22.40
CA CYS A 193 -2.62 32.98 23.24
C CYS A 193 -3.67 33.75 24.07
N GLU A 194 -4.42 33.03 24.90
CA GLU A 194 -5.37 33.68 25.84
C GLU A 194 -4.64 34.72 26.71
N PRO A 195 -5.11 35.96 26.78
CA PRO A 195 -4.48 36.94 27.63
C PRO A 195 -4.69 36.57 29.10
N TYR A 196 -3.61 36.63 29.88
CA TYR A 196 -3.64 36.40 31.33
C TYR A 196 -4.00 37.65 32.11
N GLU A 197 -3.90 38.85 31.50
CA GLU A 197 -4.31 40.12 32.05
C GLU A 197 -4.92 40.98 30.96
N THR A 198 -6.07 41.59 31.23
CA THR A 198 -6.75 42.50 30.32
C THR A 198 -7.31 43.69 31.06
N SER A 199 -7.35 44.83 30.38
CA SER A 199 -8.09 45.99 30.85
C SER A 199 -9.60 45.79 30.80
N TYR A 200 -10.35 46.60 31.56
CA TYR A 200 -11.81 46.49 31.68
C TYR A 200 -12.55 46.50 30.33
N ASN A 201 -12.06 47.25 29.36
CA ASN A 201 -12.69 47.42 28.06
C ASN A 201 -12.13 46.46 26.97
N TYR A 202 -11.55 45.33 27.37
CA TYR A 202 -11.18 44.24 26.46
C TYR A 202 -12.39 43.40 26.13
N LYS A 203 -12.63 43.16 24.83
CA LYS A 203 -13.64 42.21 24.36
C LYS A 203 -13.05 41.30 23.30
N LYS A 204 -13.14 40.00 23.53
CA LYS A 204 -12.74 38.96 22.60
C LYS A 204 -13.94 38.53 21.73
N PHE A 205 -13.71 38.35 20.44
CA PHE A 205 -14.67 37.79 19.47
C PHE A 205 -14.24 36.39 19.10
N VAL A 206 -15.01 35.39 19.50
CA VAL A 206 -14.73 33.96 19.33
C VAL A 206 -16.00 33.21 19.02
N ASN A 207 -15.86 31.92 18.67
CA ASN A 207 -16.99 31.01 18.45
C ASN A 207 -18.01 31.47 17.39
N GLY A 208 -17.54 32.16 16.34
CA GLY A 208 -18.40 32.65 15.27
C GLY A 208 -19.02 33.99 15.51
N GLU A 209 -18.71 34.69 16.63
CA GLU A 209 -19.00 36.09 16.78
C GLU A 209 -18.28 36.92 15.72
N THR A 210 -18.98 37.80 15.04
CA THR A 210 -18.45 38.70 14.01
C THR A 210 -18.42 40.15 14.49
N PHE A 211 -17.46 40.88 13.98
CA PHE A 211 -17.42 42.34 14.02
C PHE A 211 -17.07 42.86 12.64
N GLN A 212 -17.49 44.06 12.33
CA GLN A 212 -17.17 44.67 11.03
C GLN A 212 -16.00 45.66 11.18
N MET A 213 -15.11 45.59 10.21
CA MET A 213 -13.97 46.48 10.11
C MET A 213 -13.72 46.79 8.62
N SER A 214 -13.83 48.04 8.23
CA SER A 214 -13.81 48.49 6.82
C SER A 214 -14.91 47.86 5.96
N GLY A 215 -16.10 47.67 6.48
CA GLY A 215 -17.22 47.03 5.78
C GLY A 215 -17.05 45.53 5.54
N GLN A 216 -16.07 44.89 6.16
CA GLN A 216 -15.81 43.47 6.08
C GLN A 216 -16.07 42.77 7.42
N ASP A 217 -16.76 41.66 7.37
CA ASP A 217 -16.92 40.78 8.52
C ASP A 217 -15.61 40.13 8.93
N ARG A 218 -15.28 40.20 10.21
CA ARG A 218 -14.12 39.57 10.86
C ARG A 218 -14.59 38.67 11.96
N THR A 219 -13.93 37.54 12.14
CA THR A 219 -14.37 36.48 13.08
C THR A 219 -13.41 36.30 14.26
N ASN A 220 -12.13 36.41 14.07
CA ASN A 220 -11.14 36.14 15.11
C ASN A 220 -10.40 37.43 15.48
N GLY A 221 -10.68 37.95 16.65
CA GLY A 221 -10.02 39.18 17.06
C GLY A 221 -10.43 39.62 18.45
N PHE A 222 -9.93 40.77 18.84
CA PHE A 222 -10.32 41.42 20.08
C PHE A 222 -10.33 42.94 19.92
N THR A 223 -11.05 43.59 20.76
CA THR A 223 -11.03 45.04 20.89
C THR A 223 -10.50 45.45 22.25
N ILE A 224 -9.76 46.56 22.28
CA ILE A 224 -9.35 47.28 23.47
C ILE A 224 -9.81 48.71 23.26
N MET A 225 -10.70 49.21 24.13
CA MET A 225 -11.25 50.54 24.00
C MET A 225 -10.79 51.45 25.17
N GLY A 226 -10.49 52.70 24.88
CA GLY A 226 -10.10 53.69 25.84
C GLY A 226 -8.60 53.94 25.93
N TYR A 227 -8.22 54.83 26.82
CA TYR A 227 -6.84 55.31 26.98
C TYR A 227 -6.06 54.38 27.92
N ASN A 228 -4.82 54.03 27.55
CA ASN A 228 -3.91 53.17 28.34
C ASN A 228 -4.48 51.78 28.67
N ASN A 229 -5.29 51.21 27.81
CA ASN A 229 -5.79 49.86 27.97
C ASN A 229 -4.82 48.84 27.33
N GLN A 230 -4.74 47.65 27.93
CA GLN A 230 -3.79 46.62 27.53
C GLN A 230 -4.41 45.22 27.58
N ALA A 231 -3.78 44.31 26.83
CA ALA A 231 -3.97 42.87 26.95
C ALA A 231 -2.58 42.20 26.94
N LEU A 232 -2.32 41.34 27.92
CA LEU A 232 -1.04 40.69 28.10
C LEU A 232 -1.21 39.18 27.86
N SER A 233 -0.50 38.65 26.88
CA SER A 233 -0.53 37.21 26.50
C SER A 233 0.86 36.62 26.60
N ASN A 234 0.93 35.34 26.92
CA ASN A 234 2.20 34.62 26.98
C ASN A 234 2.38 33.75 25.74
N LEU A 235 3.38 34.05 24.91
CA LEU A 235 3.72 33.30 23.70
C LEU A 235 4.59 32.06 23.97
N ASN A 236 5.15 31.93 25.18
CA ASN A 236 5.99 30.80 25.63
C ASN A 236 7.15 30.48 24.69
N GLY A 237 7.62 31.41 23.88
CA GLY A 237 8.68 31.21 22.91
C GLY A 237 8.35 30.23 21.78
N LYS A 238 7.06 29.91 21.55
CA LYS A 238 6.62 28.88 20.58
C LYS A 238 6.42 29.41 19.17
N TYR A 239 6.24 30.72 19.00
CA TYR A 239 5.86 31.35 17.74
C TYR A 239 7.00 32.20 17.22
N ARG A 240 7.16 32.25 15.89
CA ARG A 240 8.20 33.05 15.22
C ARG A 240 7.67 34.28 14.55
N GLU A 241 6.39 34.29 14.23
CA GLU A 241 5.75 35.34 13.47
C GLU A 241 4.34 35.56 14.00
N LEU A 242 3.92 36.81 14.09
CA LEU A 242 2.56 37.24 14.36
C LEU A 242 2.09 38.14 13.23
N SER A 243 1.00 37.76 12.56
CA SER A 243 0.32 38.60 11.58
C SER A 243 -1.02 39.05 12.14
N PHE A 244 -1.38 40.30 11.94
CA PHE A 244 -2.64 40.84 12.39
C PHE A 244 -3.06 42.04 11.56
N ASP A 245 -4.36 42.27 11.52
CA ASP A 245 -4.98 43.49 11.03
C ASP A 245 -5.39 44.33 12.21
N VAL A 246 -5.16 45.63 12.13
CA VAL A 246 -5.58 46.61 13.16
C VAL A 246 -6.33 47.77 12.52
N GLY A 247 -7.39 48.20 13.18
CA GLY A 247 -8.21 49.30 12.67
C GLY A 247 -9.39 49.58 13.62
N HIS A 248 -10.29 50.44 13.17
CA HIS A 248 -11.51 50.74 13.90
C HIS A 248 -12.62 49.76 13.58
N ILE A 249 -13.43 49.40 14.58
CA ILE A 249 -14.68 48.71 14.36
C ILE A 249 -15.69 49.67 13.75
N ASP A 250 -16.40 49.22 12.71
CA ASP A 250 -17.42 50.00 12.04
C ASP A 250 -18.52 50.44 13.04
N GLY A 251 -18.86 51.71 13.02
CA GLY A 251 -19.84 52.28 13.96
C GLY A 251 -19.28 52.64 15.34
N ALA A 252 -18.01 52.39 15.65
CA ALA A 252 -17.36 52.93 16.83
C ALA A 252 -17.01 54.40 16.67
N GLU A 253 -16.72 55.08 17.81
CA GLU A 253 -16.24 56.45 17.78
C GLU A 253 -14.91 56.52 17.02
N MET A 254 -14.86 57.40 16.01
CA MET A 254 -13.68 57.55 15.15
C MET A 254 -12.70 58.53 15.75
N LEU A 255 -11.80 58.02 16.57
CA LEU A 255 -10.70 58.78 17.18
C LEU A 255 -9.36 58.17 16.71
N ASP A 256 -8.37 59.04 16.52
CA ASP A 256 -7.01 58.57 16.30
C ASP A 256 -6.54 57.75 17.48
N ALA A 257 -5.92 56.59 17.23
CA ALA A 257 -5.42 55.70 18.24
C ALA A 257 -4.00 55.21 17.89
N THR A 258 -3.27 54.74 18.86
CA THR A 258 -1.96 54.13 18.68
C THR A 258 -1.96 52.76 19.37
N LEU A 259 -1.70 51.71 18.60
CA LEU A 259 -1.41 50.38 19.15
C LEU A 259 0.10 50.26 19.39
N SER A 260 0.50 50.07 20.63
CA SER A 260 1.89 49.82 21.01
C SER A 260 2.08 48.38 21.43
N ILE A 261 3.11 47.71 20.89
CA ILE A 261 3.47 46.33 21.19
C ILE A 261 4.73 46.32 22.03
N TYR A 262 4.69 45.55 23.11
CA TYR A 262 5.80 45.31 24.01
C TYR A 262 6.11 43.81 24.03
N LEU A 263 7.39 43.46 24.07
CA LEU A 263 7.87 42.07 24.23
C LEU A 263 8.68 42.02 25.53
N ASP A 264 8.30 41.13 26.45
CA ASP A 264 8.92 40.97 27.77
C ASP A 264 9.08 42.28 28.54
N GLY A 265 8.10 43.19 28.37
CA GLY A 265 8.08 44.51 29.03
C GLY A 265 8.84 45.60 28.28
N GLU A 266 9.58 45.26 27.25
CA GLU A 266 10.32 46.23 26.44
C GLU A 266 9.50 46.66 25.23
N PHE A 267 9.51 47.98 24.92
CA PHE A 267 8.83 48.51 23.74
C PHE A 267 9.42 47.93 22.48
N TYR A 268 8.55 47.33 21.66
CA TYR A 268 8.95 46.74 20.37
C TYR A 268 8.58 47.64 19.19
N LYS A 269 7.29 48.01 19.07
CA LYS A 269 6.79 48.77 17.91
C LYS A 269 5.44 49.41 18.21
N SER A 270 5.14 50.54 17.52
CA SER A 270 3.82 51.14 17.52
C SER A 270 3.24 51.32 16.11
N TYR A 271 1.93 51.37 16.05
CA TYR A 271 1.15 51.55 14.84
C TYR A 271 0.09 52.64 15.12
N ASP A 272 0.16 53.73 14.36
CA ASP A 272 -0.83 54.77 14.43
C ASP A 272 -2.05 54.43 13.57
N ILE A 273 -3.22 54.47 14.16
CA ILE A 273 -4.50 54.10 13.56
C ILE A 273 -5.29 55.42 13.42
N PHE A 274 -5.22 55.99 12.25
CA PHE A 274 -5.94 57.25 11.98
C PHE A 274 -7.41 56.96 11.66
N TYR A 275 -8.31 57.82 12.10
CA TYR A 275 -9.74 57.63 11.87
C TYR A 275 -10.14 57.54 10.39
N GLN A 276 -9.31 58.09 9.50
CA GLN A 276 -9.49 58.00 8.02
C GLN A 276 -8.95 56.71 7.39
N VAL A 277 -8.18 55.91 8.13
CA VAL A 277 -7.58 54.65 7.62
C VAL A 277 -8.36 53.48 8.16
N ALA A 278 -9.08 52.85 7.29
CA ALA A 278 -10.01 51.81 7.67
C ALA A 278 -9.33 50.49 8.14
N LEU A 279 -8.15 50.18 7.61
CA LEU A 279 -7.44 48.90 7.91
C LEU A 279 -5.93 49.02 7.67
N LEU A 280 -5.15 48.53 8.60
CA LEU A 280 -3.70 48.33 8.46
C LEU A 280 -3.35 46.87 8.70
N SER A 281 -2.71 46.20 7.70
CA SER A 281 -2.21 44.84 7.85
C SER A 281 -0.73 44.84 8.20
N HIS A 282 -0.34 44.09 9.21
CA HIS A 282 1.03 44.08 9.73
C HIS A 282 1.55 42.66 9.94
N PHE A 283 2.85 42.51 9.69
CA PHE A 283 3.60 41.28 9.97
C PHE A 283 4.73 41.61 10.97
N MET A 284 4.85 40.75 11.98
CA MET A 284 5.87 40.86 13.02
C MET A 284 6.64 39.52 13.08
N LYS A 285 7.96 39.58 12.90
CA LYS A 285 8.85 38.43 12.98
C LYS A 285 9.68 38.48 14.26
#